data_9cc8b1e90da14378e26bb007f40cd372
#
_entry.id   9cc8b1e90da14378e26bb007f40cd372
#
_cell.length_a   1.000
_cell.length_b   1.000
_cell.length_c   1.000
_cell.angle_alpha   90.00
_cell.angle_beta   90.00
_cell.angle_gamma   90.00
#
_symmetry.space_group_name_H-M   'P 1'
#
loop_
_entity.id
_entity.type
_entity.pdbx_description
1 polymer ?
#
loop_
_entity_poly.entity_id
_entity_poly.type
_entity_poly.pdbx_seq_one_letter_code
_entity_poly.pdbx_strand_id
1 'polypeptide(L)'
;MGRFAIRHLSWSRTMNVPRETIAAIATAQGRGGVGIVRVSGPLAGKTAQAITGRMPKPRFAHYGPFADESGQVLDEGIALYFPGPNSFTGEDVLELQGHGGPIVLDMLLQRCLQLGSRLARPGEFSERAFLNDKLDLAQAEAIADLIEASSAQAARNALRSLQGVFSQRVDNLTEKLISLRIYVEAAIDFPEEEIDFLADGHVLGMLDDVRTELSTVLREAGQGALLRDGMTVVIAGRPNAGKSSLLNALAGREAAIVTEIAGTTRDVLREHIHIDGMPLHVVDTAGLRDTQDQVEMIGVQRALKAIGEADRILLVVDATAPEAADPFALWPEFLEQRPDPAKVTLIRNKADLSGDSIALQTSADGHVTISLSARSGGEGLELLREHLKACMGYEQTSESSFSARRRHLEALRHASDSLEHGRAQLTLAGAGELLAEDLRQAQQALGEITGAFSSDDLLGRIFSSFCIGK
;
A
#
# COMPACT_ATOMS: atom_id res chain seq x y z
N MET A 1 9.40 8.73 -46.08
CA MET A 1 9.55 7.72 -45.02
C MET A 1 10.72 8.14 -44.13
N GLY A 2 10.47 8.94 -43.14
CA GLY A 2 11.42 9.41 -42.14
C GLY A 2 10.89 9.09 -40.77
N ARG A 3 11.54 8.15 -40.08
CA ARG A 3 11.22 7.85 -38.66
C ARG A 3 11.65 9.05 -37.80
N PHE A 4 10.72 9.84 -37.35
CA PHE A 4 10.94 10.77 -36.25
C PHE A 4 11.06 9.95 -34.96
N ALA A 5 12.30 9.74 -34.53
CA ALA A 5 12.59 9.28 -33.19
C ALA A 5 12.30 10.46 -32.24
N ILE A 6 11.17 10.39 -31.55
CA ILE A 6 10.88 11.30 -30.42
C ILE A 6 11.90 10.93 -29.34
N ARG A 7 12.94 11.74 -29.20
CA ARG A 7 13.84 11.69 -28.05
C ARG A 7 13.01 12.04 -26.83
N HIS A 8 12.83 11.10 -25.91
CA HIS A 8 12.43 11.40 -24.54
C HIS A 8 13.30 12.55 -24.04
N LEU A 9 12.71 13.71 -23.85
CA LEU A 9 13.31 14.81 -23.11
C LEU A 9 13.41 14.34 -21.64
N SER A 10 14.47 13.58 -21.36
CA SER A 10 14.90 13.36 -19.98
C SER A 10 15.31 14.74 -19.45
N TRP A 11 14.45 15.33 -18.65
CA TRP A 11 14.86 16.40 -17.75
C TRP A 11 15.85 15.77 -16.78
N SER A 12 17.14 15.83 -17.10
CA SER A 12 18.18 15.39 -16.19
C SER A 12 18.10 16.28 -14.95
N ARG A 13 17.52 15.74 -13.88
CA ARG A 13 17.55 16.30 -12.52
C ARG A 13 18.97 16.18 -11.95
N THR A 14 19.98 16.68 -12.68
CA THR A 14 21.33 16.78 -12.14
C THR A 14 21.40 17.97 -11.17
N MET A 15 20.85 17.83 -9.99
CA MET A 15 21.36 18.56 -8.86
C MET A 15 22.71 17.94 -8.50
N ASN A 16 23.77 18.63 -8.87
CA ASN A 16 25.16 18.23 -8.61
C ASN A 16 25.52 18.53 -7.13
N VAL A 17 24.74 17.99 -6.21
CA VAL A 17 25.08 17.99 -4.78
C VAL A 17 26.06 16.82 -4.60
N PRO A 18 27.26 17.04 -4.00
CA PRO A 18 28.16 15.93 -3.69
C PRO A 18 27.38 14.90 -2.86
N ARG A 19 27.07 13.77 -3.46
CA ARG A 19 26.24 12.75 -2.80
C ARG A 19 27.09 12.12 -1.70
N GLU A 20 26.69 12.33 -0.46
CA GLU A 20 27.27 11.70 0.69
C GLU A 20 27.09 10.18 0.62
N THR A 21 28.07 9.42 1.06
CA THR A 21 27.92 7.98 1.22
C THR A 21 27.06 7.68 2.43
N ILE A 22 26.08 6.82 2.28
CA ILE A 22 25.17 6.38 3.35
C ILE A 22 25.42 4.93 3.71
N ALA A 23 25.13 4.59 4.97
CA ALA A 23 25.19 3.23 5.47
C ALA A 23 24.00 2.93 6.40
N ALA A 24 23.49 1.71 6.37
CA ALA A 24 22.47 1.22 7.29
C ALA A 24 22.48 -0.31 7.40
N ILE A 25 21.91 -0.83 8.49
CA ILE A 25 21.53 -2.24 8.60
C ILE A 25 20.30 -2.46 7.70
N ALA A 26 20.42 -3.35 6.71
CA ALA A 26 19.39 -3.60 5.70
C ALA A 26 18.49 -4.80 6.02
N THR A 27 18.80 -5.59 7.04
CA THR A 27 17.98 -6.70 7.52
C THR A 27 17.08 -6.26 8.66
N ALA A 28 15.97 -6.99 8.88
CA ALA A 28 15.06 -6.72 9.98
C ALA A 28 15.80 -6.73 11.34
N GLN A 29 15.32 -5.94 12.29
CA GLN A 29 15.84 -5.90 13.64
C GLN A 29 15.56 -7.22 14.36
N GLY A 30 16.54 -7.69 15.16
CA GLY A 30 16.43 -8.90 15.94
C GLY A 30 17.68 -9.78 15.83
N ARG A 31 17.57 -11.04 16.30
CA ARG A 31 18.64 -12.03 16.21
C ARG A 31 18.37 -12.95 15.03
N GLY A 32 19.30 -13.00 14.09
CA GLY A 32 19.21 -13.86 12.91
C GLY A 32 20.53 -14.57 12.63
N GLY A 33 20.52 -15.60 11.79
CA GLY A 33 21.75 -16.25 11.33
C GLY A 33 22.59 -15.35 10.42
N VAL A 34 21.94 -14.44 9.68
CA VAL A 34 22.61 -13.49 8.75
C VAL A 34 22.06 -12.10 8.98
N GLY A 35 22.96 -11.10 8.94
CA GLY A 35 22.62 -9.69 8.93
C GLY A 35 23.42 -8.96 7.85
N ILE A 36 22.86 -7.89 7.31
CA ILE A 36 23.43 -7.14 6.19
C ILE A 36 23.59 -5.67 6.59
N VAL A 37 24.80 -5.15 6.47
CA VAL A 37 25.06 -3.71 6.44
C VAL A 37 25.25 -3.30 4.98
N ARG A 38 24.46 -2.32 4.54
CA ARG A 38 24.49 -1.79 3.17
C ARG A 38 25.10 -0.39 3.18
N VAL A 39 25.98 -0.13 2.22
CA VAL A 39 26.61 1.17 1.99
C VAL A 39 26.32 1.58 0.55
N SER A 40 25.94 2.85 0.30
CA SER A 40 25.71 3.39 -1.05
C SER A 40 26.37 4.76 -1.19
N GLY A 41 27.08 4.97 -2.27
CA GLY A 41 27.71 6.24 -2.61
C GLY A 41 29.19 6.13 -2.96
N PRO A 42 29.88 7.27 -3.20
CA PRO A 42 31.23 7.31 -3.77
C PRO A 42 32.32 6.67 -2.89
N LEU A 43 32.10 6.50 -1.59
CA LEU A 43 33.06 5.85 -0.70
C LEU A 43 32.85 4.34 -0.57
N ALA A 44 31.81 3.74 -1.18
CA ALA A 44 31.49 2.31 -1.01
C ALA A 44 32.67 1.39 -1.38
N GLY A 45 33.38 1.67 -2.47
CA GLY A 45 34.55 0.91 -2.87
C GLY A 45 35.73 1.03 -1.88
N LYS A 46 36.01 2.25 -1.38
CA LYS A 46 37.04 2.48 -0.36
C LYS A 46 36.69 1.81 0.96
N THR A 47 35.42 1.86 1.36
CA THR A 47 34.90 1.18 2.54
C THR A 47 35.07 -0.34 2.41
N ALA A 48 34.75 -0.91 1.23
CA ALA A 48 34.96 -2.32 0.95
C ALA A 48 36.43 -2.73 1.14
N GLN A 49 37.35 -1.99 0.52
CA GLN A 49 38.79 -2.27 0.64
C GLN A 49 39.31 -2.16 2.08
N ALA A 50 38.86 -1.15 2.82
CA ALA A 50 39.30 -0.92 4.20
C ALA A 50 38.81 -2.01 5.19
N ILE A 51 37.61 -2.53 4.97
CA ILE A 51 37.01 -3.54 5.86
C ILE A 51 37.47 -4.96 5.51
N THR A 52 37.61 -5.29 4.22
CA THR A 52 37.96 -6.66 3.78
C THR A 52 39.43 -6.85 3.48
N GLY A 53 40.26 -5.80 3.62
CA GLY A 53 41.72 -5.82 3.33
C GLY A 53 42.05 -5.80 1.81
N ARG A 54 41.04 -5.93 0.93
CA ARG A 54 41.20 -5.89 -0.53
C ARG A 54 39.91 -5.42 -1.20
N MET A 55 40.02 -4.92 -2.43
CA MET A 55 38.83 -4.58 -3.24
C MET A 55 38.11 -5.86 -3.68
N PRO A 56 36.85 -6.10 -3.31
CA PRO A 56 36.07 -7.24 -3.78
C PRO A 56 35.88 -7.16 -5.31
N LYS A 57 35.94 -8.30 -5.99
CA LYS A 57 35.59 -8.35 -7.41
C LYS A 57 34.11 -8.03 -7.59
N PRO A 58 33.74 -7.10 -8.50
CA PRO A 58 32.36 -6.72 -8.70
C PRO A 58 31.41 -7.90 -8.92
N ARG A 59 30.32 -7.98 -8.17
CA ARG A 59 29.26 -9.00 -8.23
C ARG A 59 29.70 -10.43 -7.92
N PHE A 60 30.84 -10.59 -7.28
CA PHE A 60 31.30 -11.90 -6.78
C PHE A 60 31.27 -11.90 -5.26
N ALA A 61 30.77 -12.98 -4.69
CA ALA A 61 30.79 -13.21 -3.27
C ALA A 61 32.24 -13.35 -2.79
N HIS A 62 32.66 -12.45 -1.91
CA HIS A 62 33.98 -12.47 -1.29
C HIS A 62 33.84 -12.83 0.16
N TYR A 63 34.14 -14.09 0.52
CA TYR A 63 34.20 -14.52 1.92
C TYR A 63 35.53 -14.15 2.54
N GLY A 64 35.48 -13.63 3.77
CA GLY A 64 36.66 -13.28 4.56
C GLY A 64 36.33 -12.47 5.80
N PRO A 65 37.39 -12.08 6.56
CA PRO A 65 37.24 -11.27 7.76
C PRO A 65 36.82 -9.83 7.42
N PHE A 66 36.03 -9.25 8.30
CA PHE A 66 35.71 -7.83 8.38
C PHE A 66 36.53 -7.23 9.53
N ALA A 67 37.43 -6.29 9.23
CA ALA A 67 38.37 -5.75 10.18
C ALA A 67 38.05 -4.30 10.59
N ASP A 68 38.40 -3.97 11.81
CA ASP A 68 38.41 -2.58 12.30
C ASP A 68 39.67 -1.81 11.85
N GLU A 69 39.87 -0.63 12.40
CA GLU A 69 41.04 0.22 12.07
C GLU A 69 42.37 -0.33 12.58
N SER A 70 42.35 -1.16 13.63
CA SER A 70 43.55 -1.81 14.21
C SER A 70 43.90 -3.14 13.52
N GLY A 71 43.02 -3.62 12.61
CA GLY A 71 43.13 -4.91 11.97
C GLY A 71 42.51 -6.06 12.79
N GLN A 72 41.85 -5.74 13.91
CA GLN A 72 41.07 -6.74 14.66
C GLN A 72 39.85 -7.18 13.88
N VAL A 73 39.62 -8.48 13.83
CA VAL A 73 38.43 -9.05 13.16
C VAL A 73 37.17 -8.76 13.99
N LEU A 74 36.21 -8.06 13.39
CA LEU A 74 34.89 -7.78 13.95
C LEU A 74 33.94 -8.93 13.71
N ASP A 75 33.99 -9.52 12.51
CA ASP A 75 33.18 -10.64 12.07
C ASP A 75 33.81 -11.30 10.84
N GLU A 76 33.29 -12.45 10.41
CA GLU A 76 33.60 -13.09 9.13
C GLU A 76 32.33 -13.29 8.33
N GLY A 77 32.39 -13.01 7.02
CA GLY A 77 31.20 -13.08 6.20
C GLY A 77 31.47 -12.85 4.71
N ILE A 78 30.42 -12.48 3.99
CA ILE A 78 30.45 -12.25 2.55
C ILE A 78 30.35 -10.75 2.28
N ALA A 79 31.31 -10.21 1.54
CA ALA A 79 31.23 -8.88 0.96
C ALA A 79 30.82 -8.97 -0.51
N LEU A 80 29.82 -8.17 -0.90
CA LEU A 80 29.36 -7.99 -2.27
C LEU A 80 29.50 -6.54 -2.67
N TYR A 81 30.18 -6.29 -3.80
CA TYR A 81 30.36 -4.95 -4.33
C TYR A 81 29.68 -4.82 -5.72
N PHE A 82 28.85 -3.77 -5.85
CA PHE A 82 28.10 -3.47 -7.06
C PHE A 82 28.46 -2.07 -7.54
N PRO A 83 29.33 -1.93 -8.56
CA PRO A 83 29.64 -0.62 -9.11
C PRO A 83 28.43 -0.03 -9.83
N GLY A 84 28.24 1.27 -9.68
CA GLY A 84 27.28 2.03 -10.45
C GLY A 84 27.57 2.02 -11.96
N PRO A 85 26.58 2.25 -12.82
CA PRO A 85 25.16 2.45 -12.53
C PRO A 85 24.36 1.16 -12.32
N ASN A 86 24.98 -0.01 -12.42
CA ASN A 86 24.33 -1.31 -12.37
C ASN A 86 24.24 -1.84 -10.92
N SER A 87 23.63 -1.07 -10.04
CA SER A 87 23.37 -1.38 -8.63
C SER A 87 21.92 -1.03 -8.30
N PHE A 88 21.49 -1.29 -7.08
CA PHE A 88 20.12 -0.95 -6.65
C PHE A 88 19.86 0.56 -6.67
N THR A 89 20.76 1.36 -6.12
CA THR A 89 20.63 2.83 -6.06
C THR A 89 21.12 3.55 -7.30
N GLY A 90 21.76 2.84 -8.26
CA GLY A 90 22.49 3.46 -9.38
C GLY A 90 23.85 4.01 -8.99
N GLU A 91 24.21 4.02 -7.70
CA GLU A 91 25.53 4.41 -7.18
C GLU A 91 26.39 3.16 -6.93
N ASP A 92 27.64 3.35 -6.48
CA ASP A 92 28.42 2.22 -5.95
C ASP A 92 27.75 1.70 -4.68
N VAL A 93 27.52 0.38 -4.60
CA VAL A 93 26.90 -0.26 -3.44
C VAL A 93 27.80 -1.37 -2.91
N LEU A 94 27.98 -1.39 -1.59
CA LEU A 94 28.62 -2.47 -0.85
C LEU A 94 27.60 -3.12 0.09
N GLU A 95 27.56 -4.44 0.15
CA GLU A 95 26.85 -5.22 1.17
C GLU A 95 27.87 -6.06 1.92
N LEU A 96 27.84 -5.92 3.26
CA LEU A 96 28.56 -6.74 4.21
C LEU A 96 27.58 -7.68 4.88
N GLN A 97 27.63 -8.95 4.54
CA GLN A 97 26.73 -10.00 5.04
C GLN A 97 27.48 -10.83 6.08
N GLY A 98 27.27 -10.49 7.35
CA GLY A 98 27.86 -11.15 8.51
C GLY A 98 26.83 -11.88 9.36
N HIS A 99 27.17 -12.18 10.62
CA HIS A 99 26.24 -12.76 11.58
C HIS A 99 25.18 -11.72 12.02
N GLY A 100 23.92 -12.14 12.09
CA GLY A 100 22.76 -11.27 12.36
C GLY A 100 22.55 -10.90 13.84
N GLY A 101 23.64 -10.83 14.62
CA GLY A 101 23.61 -10.34 15.98
C GLY A 101 23.58 -8.80 16.02
N PRO A 102 22.68 -8.15 16.79
CA PRO A 102 22.55 -6.68 16.80
C PRO A 102 23.88 -5.97 17.11
N ILE A 103 24.66 -6.50 18.01
CA ILE A 103 25.96 -5.91 18.40
C ILE A 103 26.97 -6.01 17.27
N VAL A 104 27.04 -7.15 16.58
CA VAL A 104 27.95 -7.36 15.44
C VAL A 104 27.61 -6.40 14.32
N LEU A 105 26.32 -6.30 13.98
CA LEU A 105 25.85 -5.39 12.93
C LEU A 105 26.10 -3.93 13.29
N ASP A 106 25.94 -3.54 14.57
CA ASP A 106 26.27 -2.19 15.02
C ASP A 106 27.78 -1.91 14.89
N MET A 107 28.64 -2.83 15.29
CA MET A 107 30.11 -2.69 15.13
C MET A 107 30.49 -2.49 13.65
N LEU A 108 29.93 -3.28 12.74
CA LEU A 108 30.16 -3.13 11.30
C LEU A 108 29.62 -1.78 10.77
N LEU A 109 28.46 -1.35 11.21
CA LEU A 109 27.88 -0.07 10.85
C LEU A 109 28.74 1.09 11.35
N GLN A 110 29.16 1.06 12.62
CA GLN A 110 30.07 2.08 13.20
C GLN A 110 31.38 2.15 12.42
N ARG A 111 31.93 1.01 11.97
CA ARG A 111 33.11 0.98 11.13
C ARG A 111 32.88 1.68 9.79
N CYS A 112 31.72 1.49 9.15
CA CYS A 112 31.35 2.22 7.92
C CYS A 112 31.26 3.74 8.17
N LEU A 113 30.70 4.16 9.32
CA LEU A 113 30.60 5.58 9.70
C LEU A 113 31.98 6.22 9.92
N GLN A 114 32.90 5.53 10.58
CA GLN A 114 34.30 5.97 10.77
C GLN A 114 35.03 6.17 9.43
N LEU A 115 34.65 5.39 8.39
CA LEU A 115 35.21 5.50 7.06
C LEU A 115 34.58 6.62 6.21
N GLY A 116 33.70 7.44 6.81
CA GLY A 116 33.12 8.64 6.21
C GLY A 116 31.72 8.47 5.62
N SER A 117 31.05 7.34 5.87
CA SER A 117 29.62 7.21 5.61
C SER A 117 28.82 7.93 6.70
N ARG A 118 27.62 8.39 6.39
CA ARG A 118 26.62 8.77 7.40
C ARG A 118 25.50 7.74 7.49
N LEU A 119 24.71 7.79 8.55
CA LEU A 119 23.50 6.98 8.63
C LEU A 119 22.51 7.36 7.53
N ALA A 120 21.93 6.34 6.92
CA ALA A 120 20.84 6.53 5.97
C ALA A 120 19.55 6.98 6.68
N ARG A 121 18.81 7.88 6.05
CA ARG A 121 17.43 8.19 6.43
C ARG A 121 16.49 7.02 6.09
N PRO A 122 15.29 6.94 6.69
CA PRO A 122 14.27 6.00 6.24
C PRO A 122 14.05 6.11 4.72
N GLY A 123 13.98 4.97 4.01
CA GLY A 123 13.74 4.92 2.57
C GLY A 123 14.82 5.50 1.67
N GLU A 124 15.96 5.97 2.18
CA GLU A 124 16.93 6.74 1.38
C GLU A 124 17.58 5.93 0.24
N PHE A 125 17.74 4.63 0.38
CA PHE A 125 18.25 3.80 -0.72
C PHE A 125 17.24 3.74 -1.88
N SER A 126 15.94 3.60 -1.59
CA SER A 126 14.87 3.61 -2.60
C SER A 126 14.67 5.01 -3.20
N GLU A 127 14.78 6.06 -2.39
CA GLU A 127 14.79 7.45 -2.85
C GLU A 127 15.91 7.69 -3.87
N ARG A 128 17.12 7.22 -3.59
CA ARG A 128 18.26 7.31 -4.52
C ARG A 128 18.05 6.48 -5.78
N ALA A 129 17.45 5.31 -5.68
CA ALA A 129 17.09 4.50 -6.82
C ALA A 129 16.10 5.24 -7.73
N PHE A 130 15.08 5.90 -7.18
CA PHE A 130 14.15 6.75 -7.89
C PHE A 130 14.85 7.96 -8.53
N LEU A 131 15.66 8.70 -7.78
CA LEU A 131 16.39 9.87 -8.28
C LEU A 131 17.45 9.55 -9.36
N ASN A 132 17.87 8.29 -9.44
CA ASN A 132 18.81 7.77 -10.46
C ASN A 132 18.10 6.99 -11.56
N ASP A 133 16.79 7.16 -11.74
CA ASP A 133 15.98 6.55 -12.79
C ASP A 133 16.11 5.00 -12.84
N LYS A 134 16.34 4.36 -11.67
CA LYS A 134 16.35 2.91 -11.53
C LYS A 134 14.95 2.34 -11.33
N LEU A 135 14.11 3.12 -10.68
CA LEU A 135 12.72 2.82 -10.35
C LEU A 135 11.90 4.10 -10.53
N ASP A 136 10.65 3.98 -10.92
CA ASP A 136 9.69 5.04 -10.76
C ASP A 136 9.11 5.06 -9.32
N LEU A 137 8.26 6.04 -9.00
CA LEU A 137 7.75 6.22 -7.66
C LEU A 137 6.81 5.07 -7.24
N ALA A 138 5.96 4.57 -8.15
CA ALA A 138 5.08 3.45 -7.88
C ALA A 138 5.87 2.14 -7.64
N GLN A 139 6.95 1.91 -8.40
CA GLN A 139 7.86 0.79 -8.18
C GLN A 139 8.62 0.90 -6.85
N ALA A 140 9.07 2.10 -6.47
CA ALA A 140 9.72 2.34 -5.19
C ALA A 140 8.77 2.02 -4.02
N GLU A 141 7.51 2.46 -4.09
CA GLU A 141 6.49 2.14 -3.10
C GLU A 141 6.16 0.64 -3.04
N ALA A 142 6.20 -0.05 -4.17
CA ALA A 142 5.95 -1.48 -4.24
C ALA A 142 6.99 -2.31 -3.47
N ILE A 143 8.21 -1.80 -3.24
CA ILE A 143 9.21 -2.44 -2.36
C ILE A 143 8.69 -2.51 -0.93
N ALA A 144 8.14 -1.41 -0.40
CA ALA A 144 7.57 -1.39 0.94
C ALA A 144 6.35 -2.32 1.01
N ASP A 145 5.46 -2.26 0.02
CA ASP A 145 4.26 -3.11 -0.06
C ASP A 145 4.62 -4.61 -0.08
N LEU A 146 5.69 -4.99 -0.79
CA LEU A 146 6.15 -6.38 -0.86
C LEU A 146 6.67 -6.88 0.51
N ILE A 147 7.34 -6.01 1.25
CA ILE A 147 7.91 -6.36 2.56
C ILE A 147 6.82 -6.43 3.64
N GLU A 148 5.81 -5.56 3.55
CA GLU A 148 4.69 -5.47 4.49
C GLU A 148 3.53 -6.39 4.12
N ALA A 149 3.63 -7.10 2.99
CA ALA A 149 2.57 -7.94 2.49
C ALA A 149 2.13 -8.99 3.52
N SER A 150 0.86 -8.94 3.89
CA SER A 150 0.25 -9.85 4.86
C SER A 150 -0.30 -11.13 4.23
N SER A 151 -0.49 -11.18 2.89
CA SER A 151 -0.98 -12.34 2.17
C SER A 151 -0.14 -12.67 0.94
N ALA A 152 -0.20 -13.92 0.47
CA ALA A 152 0.49 -14.34 -0.76
C ALA A 152 0.01 -13.56 -1.98
N GLN A 153 -1.27 -13.17 -2.03
CA GLN A 153 -1.82 -12.39 -3.14
C GLN A 153 -1.32 -10.94 -3.09
N ALA A 154 -1.28 -10.32 -1.91
CA ALA A 154 -0.70 -8.99 -1.72
C ALA A 154 0.78 -8.96 -2.15
N ALA A 155 1.57 -9.96 -1.74
CA ALA A 155 2.96 -10.10 -2.14
C ALA A 155 3.14 -10.23 -3.66
N ARG A 156 2.31 -11.05 -4.33
CA ARG A 156 2.35 -11.19 -5.80
C ARG A 156 2.00 -9.88 -6.50
N ASN A 157 1.00 -9.14 -6.01
CA ASN A 157 0.59 -7.87 -6.59
C ASN A 157 1.68 -6.80 -6.41
N ALA A 158 2.29 -6.74 -5.21
CA ALA A 158 3.42 -5.85 -4.95
C ALA A 158 4.63 -6.18 -5.85
N LEU A 159 4.93 -7.47 -6.04
CA LEU A 159 5.99 -7.88 -6.96
C LEU A 159 5.71 -7.45 -8.41
N ARG A 160 4.46 -7.58 -8.89
CA ARG A 160 4.06 -7.12 -10.23
C ARG A 160 4.19 -5.60 -10.36
N SER A 161 3.81 -4.83 -9.34
CA SER A 161 4.01 -3.38 -9.32
C SER A 161 5.50 -3.03 -9.34
N LEU A 162 6.33 -3.74 -8.58
CA LEU A 162 7.80 -3.57 -8.63
C LEU A 162 8.38 -3.89 -10.01
N GLN A 163 7.81 -4.87 -10.73
CA GLN A 163 8.16 -5.19 -12.11
C GLN A 163 7.65 -4.17 -13.15
N GLY A 164 6.92 -3.14 -12.70
CA GLY A 164 6.47 -2.03 -13.53
C GLY A 164 5.11 -2.25 -14.22
N VAL A 165 4.35 -3.29 -13.87
CA VAL A 165 3.04 -3.56 -14.51
C VAL A 165 2.08 -2.39 -14.32
N PHE A 166 2.01 -1.81 -13.12
CA PHE A 166 1.16 -0.65 -12.85
C PHE A 166 1.65 0.60 -13.59
N SER A 167 2.95 0.89 -13.50
CA SER A 167 3.56 2.03 -14.19
C SER A 167 3.29 1.98 -15.69
N GLN A 168 3.45 0.81 -16.31
CA GLN A 168 3.19 0.65 -17.74
C GLN A 168 1.72 0.90 -18.11
N ARG A 169 0.76 0.53 -17.24
CA ARG A 169 -0.67 0.85 -17.44
C ARG A 169 -0.91 2.36 -17.40
N VAL A 170 -0.29 3.05 -16.43
CA VAL A 170 -0.39 4.51 -16.30
C VAL A 170 0.29 5.21 -17.48
N ASP A 171 1.47 4.75 -17.90
CA ASP A 171 2.20 5.32 -19.04
C ASP A 171 1.42 5.18 -20.34
N ASN A 172 0.84 4.00 -20.61
CA ASN A 172 0.01 3.79 -21.81
C ASN A 172 -1.21 4.72 -21.82
N LEU A 173 -1.85 4.93 -20.67
CA LEU A 173 -2.96 5.86 -20.53
C LEU A 173 -2.51 7.31 -20.77
N THR A 174 -1.37 7.68 -20.21
CA THR A 174 -0.76 9.02 -20.38
C THR A 174 -0.41 9.30 -21.84
N GLU A 175 0.16 8.34 -22.57
CA GLU A 175 0.49 8.49 -24.00
C GLU A 175 -0.77 8.69 -24.85
N LYS A 176 -1.85 7.97 -24.57
CA LYS A 176 -3.15 8.20 -25.26
C LYS A 176 -3.69 9.59 -24.97
N LEU A 177 -3.58 10.03 -23.70
CA LEU A 177 -4.02 11.35 -23.30
C LEU A 177 -3.18 12.47 -23.95
N ILE A 178 -1.87 12.29 -24.05
CA ILE A 178 -0.98 13.20 -24.77
C ILE A 178 -1.36 13.28 -26.24
N SER A 179 -1.63 12.13 -26.87
CA SER A 179 -2.04 12.08 -28.29
C SER A 179 -3.34 12.84 -28.53
N LEU A 180 -4.33 12.65 -27.64
CA LEU A 180 -5.59 13.39 -27.69
C LEU A 180 -5.33 14.91 -27.50
N ARG A 181 -4.51 15.29 -26.52
CA ARG A 181 -4.20 16.69 -26.23
C ARG A 181 -3.53 17.38 -27.43
N ILE A 182 -2.54 16.73 -28.03
CA ILE A 182 -1.87 17.27 -29.24
C ILE A 182 -2.87 17.48 -30.36
N TYR A 183 -3.82 16.55 -30.55
CA TYR A 183 -4.83 16.68 -31.59
C TYR A 183 -5.79 17.86 -31.30
N VAL A 184 -6.24 18.04 -30.06
CA VAL A 184 -7.09 19.15 -29.65
C VAL A 184 -6.37 20.49 -29.75
N GLU A 185 -5.11 20.59 -29.27
CA GLU A 185 -4.29 21.81 -29.37
C GLU A 185 -4.07 22.19 -30.83
N ALA A 186 -3.76 21.21 -31.71
CA ALA A 186 -3.64 21.48 -33.15
C ALA A 186 -4.92 21.96 -33.79
N ALA A 187 -6.08 21.40 -33.39
CA ALA A 187 -7.36 21.87 -33.88
C ALA A 187 -7.74 23.30 -33.46
N ILE A 188 -7.24 23.73 -32.28
CA ILE A 188 -7.42 25.11 -31.80
C ILE A 188 -6.48 26.10 -32.55
N ASP A 189 -5.23 25.68 -32.80
CA ASP A 189 -4.20 26.54 -33.40
C ASP A 189 -4.42 26.78 -34.91
N PHE A 190 -5.14 25.86 -35.58
CA PHE A 190 -5.38 25.93 -37.04
C PHE A 190 -6.89 26.00 -37.39
N PRO A 191 -7.61 27.05 -36.98
CA PRO A 191 -9.06 27.15 -37.17
C PRO A 191 -9.47 27.42 -38.65
N GLU A 192 -8.50 27.70 -39.52
CA GLU A 192 -8.78 28.03 -40.94
C GLU A 192 -8.90 26.78 -41.86
N GLU A 193 -8.67 25.57 -41.33
CA GLU A 193 -8.89 24.34 -42.08
C GLU A 193 -10.40 24.09 -42.26
N GLU A 194 -10.82 23.64 -43.48
CA GLU A 194 -12.23 23.41 -43.87
C GLU A 194 -12.96 22.35 -43.02
N ILE A 195 -12.26 21.66 -42.13
CA ILE A 195 -12.80 20.59 -41.28
C ILE A 195 -12.82 21.10 -39.82
N ASP A 196 -14.01 21.16 -39.23
CA ASP A 196 -14.16 21.39 -37.81
C ASP A 196 -13.81 20.09 -37.07
N PHE A 197 -12.50 19.95 -36.77
CA PHE A 197 -11.92 18.79 -36.10
C PHE A 197 -12.53 18.51 -34.72
N LEU A 198 -13.16 19.51 -34.08
CA LEU A 198 -13.84 19.34 -32.79
C LEU A 198 -15.26 18.80 -32.95
N ALA A 199 -15.92 19.10 -34.09
CA ALA A 199 -17.30 18.69 -34.37
C ALA A 199 -17.41 17.33 -35.08
N ASP A 200 -16.34 16.79 -35.66
CA ASP A 200 -16.39 15.56 -36.49
C ASP A 200 -16.62 14.27 -35.67
N GLY A 201 -16.67 14.36 -34.36
CA GLY A 201 -16.85 13.21 -33.44
C GLY A 201 -15.57 12.42 -33.14
N HIS A 202 -14.48 12.71 -33.82
CA HIS A 202 -13.20 11.99 -33.63
C HIS A 202 -12.59 12.28 -32.24
N VAL A 203 -12.57 13.55 -31.83
CA VAL A 203 -12.11 13.95 -30.47
C VAL A 203 -12.93 13.29 -29.38
N LEU A 204 -14.27 13.24 -29.55
CA LEU A 204 -15.15 12.56 -28.60
C LEU A 204 -14.87 11.06 -28.54
N GLY A 205 -14.61 10.42 -29.68
CA GLY A 205 -14.25 9.01 -29.74
C GLY A 205 -12.94 8.73 -29.00
N MET A 206 -11.88 9.51 -29.26
CA MET A 206 -10.59 9.38 -28.55
C MET A 206 -10.74 9.63 -27.04
N LEU A 207 -11.55 10.63 -26.66
CA LEU A 207 -11.82 10.94 -25.25
C LEU A 207 -12.54 9.80 -24.54
N ASP A 208 -13.57 9.22 -25.17
CA ASP A 208 -14.33 8.10 -24.61
C ASP A 208 -13.46 6.82 -24.51
N ASP A 209 -12.52 6.60 -25.44
CA ASP A 209 -11.53 5.51 -25.35
C ASP A 209 -10.61 5.68 -24.13
N VAL A 210 -10.05 6.90 -23.90
CA VAL A 210 -9.21 7.22 -22.76
C VAL A 210 -9.99 7.04 -21.45
N ARG A 211 -11.24 7.52 -21.38
CA ARG A 211 -12.11 7.37 -20.20
C ARG A 211 -12.41 5.91 -19.88
N THR A 212 -12.68 5.10 -20.90
CA THR A 212 -12.96 3.67 -20.74
C THR A 212 -11.73 2.94 -20.16
N GLU A 213 -10.55 3.25 -20.68
CA GLU A 213 -9.31 2.65 -20.17
C GLU A 213 -9.00 3.13 -18.76
N LEU A 214 -9.17 4.45 -18.48
CA LEU A 214 -8.99 5.00 -17.13
C LEU A 214 -9.91 4.33 -16.11
N SER A 215 -11.19 4.12 -16.47
CA SER A 215 -12.15 3.44 -15.59
C SER A 215 -11.72 1.99 -15.28
N THR A 216 -11.12 1.31 -16.26
CA THR A 216 -10.60 -0.04 -16.09
C THR A 216 -9.40 -0.04 -15.15
N VAL A 217 -8.42 0.88 -15.36
CA VAL A 217 -7.25 1.02 -14.47
C VAL A 217 -7.67 1.41 -13.06
N LEU A 218 -8.63 2.30 -12.90
CA LEU A 218 -9.15 2.73 -11.59
C LEU A 218 -9.79 1.56 -10.84
N ARG A 219 -10.57 0.72 -11.51
CA ARG A 219 -11.18 -0.48 -10.92
C ARG A 219 -10.11 -1.49 -10.50
N GLU A 220 -9.14 -1.79 -11.37
CA GLU A 220 -8.02 -2.69 -11.06
C GLU A 220 -7.18 -2.16 -9.89
N ALA A 221 -6.87 -0.86 -9.88
CA ALA A 221 -6.15 -0.20 -8.78
C ALA A 221 -6.94 -0.25 -7.46
N GLY A 222 -8.27 -0.10 -7.52
CA GLY A 222 -9.14 -0.27 -6.36
C GLY A 222 -9.01 -1.66 -5.74
N GLN A 223 -9.07 -2.71 -6.55
CA GLN A 223 -8.88 -4.10 -6.09
C GLN A 223 -7.47 -4.30 -5.50
N GLY A 224 -6.44 -3.74 -6.14
CA GLY A 224 -5.06 -3.79 -5.64
C GLY A 224 -4.88 -3.11 -4.28
N ALA A 225 -5.53 -1.98 -4.08
CA ALA A 225 -5.51 -1.25 -2.81
C ALA A 225 -6.22 -2.04 -1.69
N LEU A 226 -7.36 -2.67 -2.00
CA LEU A 226 -8.08 -3.54 -1.06
C LEU A 226 -7.23 -4.71 -0.59
N LEU A 227 -6.52 -5.36 -1.50
CA LEU A 227 -5.62 -6.48 -1.17
C LEU A 227 -4.38 -6.05 -0.38
N ARG A 228 -3.96 -4.80 -0.53
CA ARG A 228 -2.86 -4.21 0.23
C ARG A 228 -3.29 -3.75 1.62
N ASP A 229 -4.31 -2.89 1.68
CA ASP A 229 -4.71 -2.20 2.92
C ASP A 229 -5.62 -3.08 3.78
N GLY A 230 -6.33 -4.02 3.16
CA GLY A 230 -7.32 -4.85 3.84
C GLY A 230 -8.55 -4.07 4.29
N MET A 231 -9.34 -4.70 5.13
CA MET A 231 -10.56 -4.14 5.74
C MET A 231 -10.40 -4.06 7.25
N THR A 232 -10.71 -2.93 7.85
CA THR A 232 -10.77 -2.80 9.30
C THR A 232 -12.18 -3.11 9.79
N VAL A 233 -12.31 -4.19 10.57
CA VAL A 233 -13.57 -4.67 11.14
C VAL A 233 -13.53 -4.57 12.65
N VAL A 234 -14.51 -3.87 13.22
CA VAL A 234 -14.71 -3.85 14.68
C VAL A 234 -15.78 -4.84 15.08
N ILE A 235 -15.48 -5.73 16.04
CA ILE A 235 -16.47 -6.63 16.62
C ILE A 235 -16.97 -6.02 17.92
N ALA A 236 -18.23 -5.59 17.92
CA ALA A 236 -18.92 -4.98 19.06
C ALA A 236 -20.06 -5.87 19.57
N GLY A 237 -20.47 -5.67 20.82
CA GLY A 237 -21.60 -6.40 21.43
C GLY A 237 -21.39 -6.65 22.92
N ARG A 238 -22.48 -7.01 23.63
CA ARG A 238 -22.48 -7.27 25.07
C ARG A 238 -21.57 -8.45 25.46
N PRO A 239 -21.12 -8.55 26.70
CA PRO A 239 -20.44 -9.74 27.22
C PRO A 239 -21.22 -11.02 26.90
N ASN A 240 -20.53 -12.10 26.61
CA ASN A 240 -21.11 -13.42 26.31
C ASN A 240 -21.97 -13.52 25.03
N ALA A 241 -22.04 -12.49 24.18
CA ALA A 241 -22.69 -12.57 22.87
C ALA A 241 -21.95 -13.51 21.88
N GLY A 242 -20.71 -13.90 22.21
CA GLY A 242 -19.92 -14.82 21.40
C GLY A 242 -18.93 -14.15 20.46
N LYS A 243 -18.49 -12.92 20.76
CA LYS A 243 -17.49 -12.16 19.97
C LYS A 243 -16.20 -12.95 19.72
N SER A 244 -15.56 -13.42 20.79
CA SER A 244 -14.32 -14.20 20.71
C SER A 244 -14.52 -15.54 19.96
N SER A 245 -15.71 -16.16 20.08
CA SER A 245 -16.03 -17.37 19.32
C SER A 245 -16.16 -17.07 17.83
N LEU A 246 -16.76 -15.92 17.48
CA LEU A 246 -16.87 -15.46 16.11
C LEU A 246 -15.49 -15.15 15.50
N LEU A 247 -14.65 -14.45 16.26
CA LEU A 247 -13.29 -14.14 15.87
C LEU A 247 -12.47 -15.41 15.60
N ASN A 248 -12.48 -16.37 16.55
CA ASN A 248 -11.81 -17.64 16.40
C ASN A 248 -12.35 -18.47 15.20
N ALA A 249 -13.65 -18.40 14.94
CA ALA A 249 -14.26 -19.09 13.81
C ALA A 249 -13.89 -18.45 12.47
N LEU A 250 -13.74 -17.12 12.41
CA LEU A 250 -13.22 -16.43 11.23
C LEU A 250 -11.72 -16.71 11.00
N ALA A 251 -10.93 -16.73 12.08
CA ALA A 251 -9.49 -17.02 12.04
C ALA A 251 -9.18 -18.50 11.74
N GLY A 252 -10.03 -19.44 12.15
CA GLY A 252 -9.73 -20.88 12.26
C GLY A 252 -9.49 -21.66 10.95
N ARG A 253 -9.66 -21.06 9.76
CA ARG A 253 -9.35 -21.68 8.47
C ARG A 253 -8.15 -21.10 7.73
N GLU A 254 -7.80 -19.87 8.01
CA GLU A 254 -6.71 -19.15 7.32
C GLU A 254 -5.98 -18.21 8.30
N ALA A 255 -5.61 -18.72 9.48
CA ALA A 255 -4.80 -17.94 10.41
C ALA A 255 -3.52 -17.49 9.70
N ALA A 256 -3.41 -16.18 9.44
CA ALA A 256 -2.16 -15.60 9.03
C ALA A 256 -1.09 -15.91 10.08
N ILE A 257 0.14 -16.06 9.63
CA ILE A 257 1.31 -16.09 10.51
C ILE A 257 1.24 -14.81 11.32
N VAL A 258 0.82 -14.92 12.60
CA VAL A 258 0.87 -13.81 13.55
C VAL A 258 2.34 -13.46 13.71
N THR A 259 2.82 -12.51 12.95
CA THR A 259 4.11 -11.90 13.24
C THR A 259 3.89 -10.99 14.43
N GLU A 260 4.24 -11.47 15.63
CA GLU A 260 4.45 -10.61 16.78
C GLU A 260 5.55 -9.62 16.39
N ILE A 261 5.18 -8.42 15.98
CA ILE A 261 6.13 -7.32 15.86
C ILE A 261 6.49 -6.94 17.29
N ALA A 262 7.63 -7.42 17.75
CA ALA A 262 8.16 -7.11 19.07
C ALA A 262 8.31 -5.59 19.21
N GLY A 263 7.46 -4.97 20.03
CA GLY A 263 7.50 -3.53 20.33
C GLY A 263 6.13 -2.85 20.47
N THR A 264 5.02 -3.49 20.11
CA THR A 264 3.69 -2.88 20.11
C THR A 264 2.77 -3.35 21.25
N THR A 265 3.32 -3.76 22.39
CA THR A 265 2.58 -4.32 23.55
C THR A 265 1.64 -3.33 24.26
N ARG A 266 1.30 -2.19 23.66
CA ARG A 266 0.35 -1.18 24.21
C ARG A 266 -0.79 -0.80 23.29
N ASP A 267 -0.89 -1.39 22.10
CA ASP A 267 -1.98 -1.11 21.16
C ASP A 267 -3.12 -2.11 21.32
N VAL A 268 -4.34 -1.67 20.96
CA VAL A 268 -5.55 -2.49 20.90
C VAL A 268 -5.21 -3.81 20.20
N LEU A 269 -5.62 -4.95 20.78
CA LEU A 269 -5.41 -6.27 20.17
C LEU A 269 -6.02 -6.27 18.77
N ARG A 270 -5.19 -6.12 17.75
CA ARG A 270 -5.57 -6.25 16.35
C ARG A 270 -5.17 -7.66 15.92
N GLU A 271 -6.16 -8.46 15.60
CA GLU A 271 -5.90 -9.74 14.95
C GLU A 271 -5.94 -9.56 13.44
N HIS A 272 -4.94 -10.11 12.76
CA HIS A 272 -4.86 -10.11 11.29
C HIS A 272 -5.31 -11.46 10.80
N ILE A 273 -6.43 -11.51 10.11
CA ILE A 273 -6.95 -12.72 9.46
C ILE A 273 -7.09 -12.46 7.96
N HIS A 274 -7.26 -13.51 7.17
CA HIS A 274 -7.49 -13.40 5.73
C HIS A 274 -8.82 -14.03 5.35
N ILE A 275 -9.53 -13.42 4.41
CA ILE A 275 -10.70 -14.00 3.76
C ILE A 275 -10.37 -14.07 2.26
N ASP A 276 -10.11 -15.27 1.74
CA ASP A 276 -9.75 -15.52 0.33
C ASP A 276 -8.59 -14.60 -0.16
N GLY A 277 -7.59 -14.40 0.69
CA GLY A 277 -6.43 -13.54 0.40
C GLY A 277 -6.61 -12.04 0.68
N MET A 278 -7.83 -11.58 0.99
CA MET A 278 -8.10 -10.22 1.45
C MET A 278 -7.75 -10.08 2.93
N PRO A 279 -6.84 -9.17 3.33
CA PRO A 279 -6.51 -8.94 4.73
C PRO A 279 -7.69 -8.35 5.50
N LEU A 280 -7.92 -8.83 6.70
CA LEU A 280 -8.93 -8.33 7.63
C LEU A 280 -8.27 -7.97 8.96
N HIS A 281 -8.34 -6.70 9.33
CA HIS A 281 -7.83 -6.17 10.57
C HIS A 281 -8.96 -6.14 11.59
N VAL A 282 -9.03 -7.13 12.47
CA VAL A 282 -10.11 -7.26 13.44
C VAL A 282 -9.72 -6.59 14.75
N VAL A 283 -10.58 -5.68 15.21
CA VAL A 283 -10.47 -5.01 16.51
C VAL A 283 -11.54 -5.58 17.43
N ASP A 284 -11.13 -6.33 18.46
CA ASP A 284 -12.06 -6.87 19.46
C ASP A 284 -12.28 -5.87 20.60
N THR A 285 -13.54 -5.49 20.83
CA THR A 285 -13.95 -4.64 21.96
C THR A 285 -14.25 -5.42 23.23
N ALA A 286 -14.06 -6.74 23.28
CA ALA A 286 -14.41 -7.59 24.40
C ALA A 286 -13.61 -7.30 25.70
N GLY A 287 -12.44 -6.69 25.57
CA GLY A 287 -11.59 -6.28 26.71
C GLY A 287 -12.02 -4.99 27.41
N LEU A 288 -13.02 -4.29 26.86
CA LEU A 288 -13.45 -2.99 27.37
C LEU A 288 -14.60 -3.18 28.36
N ARG A 289 -14.30 -3.12 29.64
CA ARG A 289 -15.32 -3.17 30.72
C ARG A 289 -15.53 -1.77 31.29
N ASP A 290 -16.78 -1.54 31.75
CA ASP A 290 -17.15 -0.40 32.60
C ASP A 290 -16.36 -0.47 33.90
N THR A 291 -15.26 0.27 34.03
CA THR A 291 -14.57 0.47 35.29
C THR A 291 -14.12 1.91 35.43
N GLN A 292 -14.09 2.39 36.67
CA GLN A 292 -13.66 3.74 37.05
C GLN A 292 -12.13 3.92 37.01
N ASP A 293 -11.40 2.96 36.45
CA ASP A 293 -9.93 2.98 36.42
C ASP A 293 -9.42 3.75 35.21
N GLN A 294 -8.45 4.64 35.37
CA GLN A 294 -7.87 5.48 34.30
C GLN A 294 -7.33 4.67 33.11
N VAL A 295 -6.87 3.45 33.34
CA VAL A 295 -6.35 2.56 32.29
C VAL A 295 -7.46 2.07 31.35
N GLU A 296 -8.67 1.85 31.90
CA GLU A 296 -9.83 1.38 31.12
C GLU A 296 -10.55 2.52 30.37
N MET A 297 -10.55 3.74 30.90
CA MET A 297 -11.01 4.93 30.15
C MET A 297 -10.19 5.14 28.84
N ILE A 298 -8.89 4.88 28.88
CA ILE A 298 -8.05 4.91 27.68
C ILE A 298 -8.47 3.81 26.68
N GLY A 299 -8.86 2.64 27.18
CA GLY A 299 -9.39 1.54 26.37
C GLY A 299 -10.68 1.91 25.65
N VAL A 300 -11.64 2.53 26.35
CA VAL A 300 -12.90 3.00 25.77
C VAL A 300 -12.69 4.07 24.69
N GLN A 301 -11.84 5.06 24.94
CA GLN A 301 -11.50 6.07 23.92
C GLN A 301 -10.87 5.47 22.67
N ARG A 302 -10.00 4.47 22.83
CA ARG A 302 -9.39 3.76 21.70
C ARG A 302 -10.42 2.95 20.90
N ALA A 303 -11.39 2.33 21.57
CA ALA A 303 -12.47 1.63 20.89
C ALA A 303 -13.38 2.58 20.12
N LEU A 304 -13.73 3.72 20.70
CA LEU A 304 -14.52 4.76 20.02
C LEU A 304 -13.79 5.26 18.78
N LYS A 305 -12.47 5.48 18.88
CA LYS A 305 -11.64 5.83 17.72
C LYS A 305 -11.65 4.73 16.67
N ALA A 306 -11.44 3.46 17.07
CA ALA A 306 -11.44 2.33 16.16
C ALA A 306 -12.79 2.15 15.44
N ILE A 307 -13.91 2.36 16.15
CA ILE A 307 -15.27 2.34 15.58
C ILE A 307 -15.45 3.46 14.55
N GLY A 308 -14.95 4.66 14.84
CA GLY A 308 -14.99 5.80 13.88
C GLY A 308 -14.19 5.55 12.61
N GLU A 309 -13.07 4.86 12.74
CA GLU A 309 -12.15 4.54 11.63
C GLU A 309 -12.50 3.23 10.91
N ALA A 310 -13.41 2.41 11.45
CA ALA A 310 -13.76 1.11 10.89
C ALA A 310 -14.45 1.22 9.53
N ASP A 311 -14.13 0.31 8.63
CA ASP A 311 -14.83 0.11 7.37
C ASP A 311 -16.16 -0.61 7.60
N ARG A 312 -16.20 -1.54 8.59
CA ARG A 312 -17.39 -2.29 8.99
C ARG A 312 -17.41 -2.58 10.48
N ILE A 313 -18.60 -2.60 11.05
CA ILE A 313 -18.85 -2.94 12.44
C ILE A 313 -19.76 -4.16 12.49
N LEU A 314 -19.29 -5.23 13.12
CA LEU A 314 -20.09 -6.42 13.39
C LEU A 314 -20.69 -6.30 14.80
N LEU A 315 -21.96 -5.96 14.89
CA LEU A 315 -22.70 -5.94 16.16
C LEU A 315 -23.19 -7.36 16.46
N VAL A 316 -22.50 -8.05 17.38
CA VAL A 316 -22.82 -9.42 17.76
C VAL A 316 -23.82 -9.44 18.90
N VAL A 317 -24.96 -10.07 18.67
CA VAL A 317 -26.02 -10.27 19.65
C VAL A 317 -26.28 -11.76 19.90
N ASP A 318 -26.66 -12.10 21.12
CA ASP A 318 -27.11 -13.44 21.46
C ASP A 318 -28.55 -13.61 20.98
N ALA A 319 -28.79 -14.43 19.98
CA ALA A 319 -30.13 -14.64 19.41
C ALA A 319 -31.12 -15.26 20.38
N THR A 320 -30.65 -15.85 21.50
CA THR A 320 -31.51 -16.39 22.57
C THR A 320 -31.99 -15.33 23.58
N ALA A 321 -31.40 -14.12 23.54
CA ALA A 321 -31.78 -13.04 24.46
C ALA A 321 -33.08 -12.37 24.00
N PRO A 322 -33.99 -12.04 24.95
CA PRO A 322 -35.28 -11.38 24.66
C PRO A 322 -35.11 -10.07 23.87
N GLU A 323 -34.02 -9.32 24.17
CA GLU A 323 -33.68 -8.05 23.56
C GLU A 323 -33.16 -8.17 22.13
N ALA A 324 -32.92 -9.40 21.64
CA ALA A 324 -32.48 -9.63 20.27
C ALA A 324 -33.50 -9.18 19.21
N ALA A 325 -34.72 -8.83 19.61
CA ALA A 325 -35.73 -8.22 18.74
C ALA A 325 -35.40 -6.77 18.36
N ASP A 326 -34.69 -6.03 19.23
CA ASP A 326 -34.15 -4.69 18.92
C ASP A 326 -32.60 -4.72 19.08
N PRO A 327 -31.90 -4.96 18.02
CA PRO A 327 -30.45 -5.08 18.08
C PRO A 327 -29.73 -3.80 18.51
N PHE A 328 -30.33 -2.64 18.25
CA PHE A 328 -29.75 -1.36 18.67
C PHE A 328 -30.00 -1.03 20.15
N ALA A 329 -30.98 -1.65 20.77
CA ALA A 329 -31.15 -1.61 22.24
C ALA A 329 -30.04 -2.38 22.96
N LEU A 330 -29.35 -3.28 22.23
CA LEU A 330 -28.18 -4.03 22.71
C LEU A 330 -26.86 -3.35 22.42
N TRP A 331 -26.89 -2.15 21.85
CA TRP A 331 -25.69 -1.35 21.65
C TRP A 331 -25.05 -1.07 23.01
N PRO A 332 -23.72 -1.27 23.15
CA PRO A 332 -23.08 -1.04 24.45
C PRO A 332 -23.31 0.39 24.95
N GLU A 333 -23.81 0.54 26.16
CA GLU A 333 -24.16 1.83 26.75
C GLU A 333 -22.99 2.81 26.85
N PHE A 334 -21.77 2.30 26.90
CA PHE A 334 -20.53 3.10 26.89
C PHE A 334 -20.18 3.71 25.54
N LEU A 335 -20.89 3.34 24.49
CA LEU A 335 -20.70 3.89 23.14
C LEU A 335 -21.79 4.98 22.92
N GLU A 336 -21.54 6.18 23.41
CA GLU A 336 -22.50 7.31 23.37
C GLU A 336 -22.89 7.71 21.94
N GLN A 337 -22.01 7.47 20.95
CA GLN A 337 -22.28 7.76 19.54
C GLN A 337 -22.57 6.48 18.78
N ARG A 338 -23.77 6.39 18.20
CA ARG A 338 -24.07 5.34 17.22
C ARG A 338 -23.27 5.60 15.95
N PRO A 339 -22.60 4.57 15.42
CA PRO A 339 -21.92 4.70 14.14
C PRO A 339 -22.94 4.85 13.00
N ASP A 340 -22.43 5.19 11.80
CA ASP A 340 -23.26 5.20 10.61
C ASP A 340 -23.92 3.82 10.43
N PRO A 341 -25.26 3.76 10.38
CA PRO A 341 -25.97 2.50 10.20
C PRO A 341 -25.55 1.70 8.98
N ALA A 342 -25.12 2.39 7.90
CA ALA A 342 -24.65 1.75 6.69
C ALA A 342 -23.37 0.93 6.91
N LYS A 343 -22.58 1.25 7.95
CA LYS A 343 -21.37 0.51 8.32
C LYS A 343 -21.64 -0.65 9.29
N VAL A 344 -22.85 -0.81 9.81
CA VAL A 344 -23.18 -1.82 10.79
C VAL A 344 -23.79 -3.06 10.15
N THR A 345 -23.23 -4.22 10.46
CA THR A 345 -23.83 -5.53 10.15
C THR A 345 -24.22 -6.21 11.48
N LEU A 346 -25.47 -6.57 11.61
CA LEU A 346 -25.97 -7.28 12.78
C LEU A 346 -25.68 -8.77 12.66
N ILE A 347 -25.01 -9.34 13.64
CA ILE A 347 -24.74 -10.78 13.73
C ILE A 347 -25.60 -11.38 14.84
N ARG A 348 -26.67 -12.07 14.49
CA ARG A 348 -27.48 -12.89 15.40
C ARG A 348 -26.77 -14.23 15.62
N ASN A 349 -25.96 -14.28 16.65
CA ASN A 349 -25.16 -15.46 16.97
C ASN A 349 -25.93 -16.46 17.83
N LYS A 350 -25.48 -17.69 17.91
CA LYS A 350 -26.09 -18.83 18.61
C LYS A 350 -27.41 -19.30 17.97
N ALA A 351 -27.51 -19.24 16.65
CA ALA A 351 -28.65 -19.73 15.89
C ALA A 351 -28.96 -21.23 16.17
N ASP A 352 -27.93 -21.99 16.54
CA ASP A 352 -28.06 -23.39 17.01
C ASP A 352 -28.89 -23.55 18.30
N LEU A 353 -28.98 -22.50 19.11
CA LEU A 353 -29.73 -22.49 20.37
C LEU A 353 -31.08 -21.75 20.25
N SER A 354 -31.17 -20.71 19.43
CA SER A 354 -32.41 -19.94 19.22
C SER A 354 -33.38 -20.62 18.28
N GLY A 355 -32.89 -21.53 17.40
CA GLY A 355 -33.68 -22.11 16.32
C GLY A 355 -33.83 -21.21 15.09
N ASP A 356 -33.11 -20.09 15.05
CA ASP A 356 -33.09 -19.20 13.87
C ASP A 356 -32.49 -19.93 12.65
N SER A 357 -33.11 -19.74 11.50
CA SER A 357 -32.53 -20.22 10.25
C SER A 357 -31.26 -19.43 9.92
N ILE A 358 -30.21 -20.12 9.46
CA ILE A 358 -29.00 -19.49 8.94
C ILE A 358 -29.39 -18.74 7.66
N ALA A 359 -29.28 -17.42 7.68
CA ALA A 359 -29.65 -16.56 6.55
C ALA A 359 -28.98 -15.18 6.66
N LEU A 360 -28.83 -14.55 5.48
CA LEU A 360 -28.55 -13.14 5.34
C LEU A 360 -29.87 -12.44 4.95
N GLN A 361 -30.25 -11.42 5.69
CA GLN A 361 -31.46 -10.65 5.46
C GLN A 361 -31.09 -9.16 5.39
N THR A 362 -31.70 -8.46 4.44
CA THR A 362 -31.58 -6.99 4.37
C THR A 362 -32.94 -6.39 4.69
N SER A 363 -33.01 -5.53 5.72
CA SER A 363 -34.24 -4.81 6.07
C SER A 363 -34.60 -3.75 5.03
N ALA A 364 -35.82 -3.22 5.09
CA ALA A 364 -36.29 -2.15 4.23
C ALA A 364 -35.42 -0.86 4.35
N ASP A 365 -34.81 -0.65 5.51
CA ASP A 365 -33.92 0.48 5.80
C ASP A 365 -32.46 0.20 5.40
N GLY A 366 -32.20 -0.91 4.70
CA GLY A 366 -30.86 -1.25 4.19
C GLY A 366 -29.94 -1.92 5.22
N HIS A 367 -30.41 -2.22 6.44
CA HIS A 367 -29.59 -2.92 7.45
C HIS A 367 -29.44 -4.40 7.10
N VAL A 368 -28.21 -4.88 7.16
CA VAL A 368 -27.90 -6.29 6.93
C VAL A 368 -27.83 -7.04 8.26
N THR A 369 -28.59 -8.12 8.35
CA THR A 369 -28.60 -9.05 9.49
C THR A 369 -28.16 -10.42 9.01
N ILE A 370 -27.22 -11.06 9.70
CA ILE A 370 -26.77 -12.42 9.43
C ILE A 370 -27.02 -13.27 10.68
N SER A 371 -27.85 -14.30 10.54
CA SER A 371 -28.07 -15.30 11.59
C SER A 371 -27.07 -16.45 11.38
N LEU A 372 -26.27 -16.75 12.43
CA LEU A 372 -25.25 -17.77 12.38
C LEU A 372 -24.97 -18.42 13.75
N SER A 373 -24.25 -19.52 13.75
CA SER A 373 -23.63 -20.08 14.95
C SER A 373 -22.12 -20.06 14.81
N ALA A 374 -21.45 -19.20 15.57
CA ALA A 374 -20.00 -19.13 15.60
C ALA A 374 -19.34 -20.43 16.10
N ARG A 375 -20.07 -21.23 16.89
CA ARG A 375 -19.61 -22.52 17.44
C ARG A 375 -19.68 -23.63 16.41
N SER A 376 -20.76 -23.67 15.63
CA SER A 376 -20.99 -24.73 14.65
C SER A 376 -20.21 -24.49 13.33
N GLY A 377 -19.83 -23.25 13.07
CA GLY A 377 -19.19 -22.88 11.81
C GLY A 377 -20.11 -23.05 10.59
N GLY A 378 -19.54 -23.39 9.46
CA GLY A 378 -20.29 -23.77 8.26
C GLY A 378 -20.92 -22.59 7.51
N GLU A 379 -22.13 -22.81 6.97
CA GLU A 379 -22.82 -21.92 6.03
C GLU A 379 -22.95 -20.47 6.51
N GLY A 380 -23.26 -20.26 7.79
CA GLY A 380 -23.40 -18.90 8.35
C GLY A 380 -22.11 -18.08 8.36
N LEU A 381 -20.95 -18.75 8.52
CA LEU A 381 -19.66 -18.08 8.42
C LEU A 381 -19.32 -17.77 6.95
N GLU A 382 -19.70 -18.62 6.02
CA GLU A 382 -19.51 -18.34 4.59
C GLU A 382 -20.36 -17.15 4.14
N LEU A 383 -21.62 -17.07 4.59
CA LEU A 383 -22.46 -15.88 4.35
C LEU A 383 -21.82 -14.59 4.88
N LEU A 384 -21.21 -14.64 6.08
CA LEU A 384 -20.51 -13.50 6.63
C LEU A 384 -19.26 -13.14 5.80
N ARG A 385 -18.48 -14.12 5.37
CA ARG A 385 -17.30 -13.90 4.51
C ARG A 385 -17.68 -13.25 3.18
N GLU A 386 -18.66 -13.81 2.49
CA GLU A 386 -19.16 -13.25 1.23
C GLU A 386 -19.70 -11.82 1.43
N HIS A 387 -20.42 -11.58 2.54
CA HIS A 387 -20.90 -10.25 2.85
C HIS A 387 -19.75 -9.25 3.07
N LEU A 388 -18.72 -9.62 3.82
CA LEU A 388 -17.56 -8.76 4.04
C LEU A 388 -16.82 -8.46 2.74
N LYS A 389 -16.65 -9.44 1.86
CA LYS A 389 -16.09 -9.23 0.52
C LYS A 389 -16.95 -8.27 -0.31
N ALA A 390 -18.27 -8.47 -0.31
CA ALA A 390 -19.20 -7.62 -1.03
C ALA A 390 -19.19 -6.16 -0.51
N CYS A 391 -19.08 -5.95 0.81
CA CYS A 391 -19.01 -4.63 1.41
C CYS A 391 -17.81 -3.81 0.93
N MET A 392 -16.70 -4.47 0.59
CA MET A 392 -15.49 -3.85 0.07
C MET A 392 -15.47 -3.77 -1.46
N GLY A 393 -16.46 -4.37 -2.14
CA GLY A 393 -16.43 -4.51 -3.59
C GLY A 393 -15.29 -5.40 -4.06
N TYR A 394 -14.88 -6.38 -3.21
CA TYR A 394 -13.85 -7.33 -3.57
C TYR A 394 -14.36 -8.35 -4.59
N GLU A 395 -13.78 -8.33 -5.77
CA GLU A 395 -14.05 -9.29 -6.83
C GLU A 395 -12.88 -10.29 -6.91
N GLN A 396 -13.19 -11.56 -6.80
CA GLN A 396 -12.20 -12.64 -6.96
C GLN A 396 -11.86 -12.80 -8.45
N THR A 397 -11.11 -11.84 -9.00
CA THR A 397 -10.63 -11.92 -10.38
C THR A 397 -9.25 -12.55 -10.42
N SER A 398 -9.12 -13.64 -11.17
CA SER A 398 -7.89 -14.44 -11.27
C SER A 398 -6.74 -13.74 -12.03
N GLU A 399 -6.95 -12.61 -12.66
CA GLU A 399 -6.01 -12.01 -13.62
C GLU A 399 -5.51 -10.60 -13.29
N SER A 400 -6.09 -9.90 -12.35
CA SER A 400 -5.57 -8.58 -12.06
C SER A 400 -4.58 -8.72 -10.93
N SER A 401 -3.43 -8.21 -10.97
CA SER A 401 -3.44 -6.88 -10.55
C SER A 401 -2.07 -6.56 -9.99
N PHE A 402 -1.87 -5.39 -9.84
CA PHE A 402 -0.76 -4.69 -9.22
C PHE A 402 -1.23 -4.17 -7.85
N SER A 403 -0.31 -3.86 -6.94
CA SER A 403 -0.58 -3.11 -5.72
C SER A 403 -0.82 -1.65 -6.09
N ALA A 404 -1.79 -1.02 -5.44
CA ALA A 404 -2.03 0.41 -5.54
C ALA A 404 -2.23 1.02 -4.15
N ARG A 405 -1.99 2.32 -4.03
CA ARG A 405 -2.13 3.09 -2.80
C ARG A 405 -3.23 4.12 -2.94
N ARG A 406 -3.73 4.62 -1.80
CA ARG A 406 -4.77 5.64 -1.77
C ARG A 406 -4.44 6.87 -2.64
N ARG A 407 -3.19 7.35 -2.61
CA ARG A 407 -2.76 8.46 -3.46
C ARG A 407 -2.89 8.16 -4.96
N HIS A 408 -2.65 6.89 -5.38
CA HIS A 408 -2.84 6.47 -6.77
C HIS A 408 -4.31 6.53 -7.18
N LEU A 409 -5.20 6.05 -6.28
CA LEU A 409 -6.65 6.13 -6.51
C LEU A 409 -7.14 7.58 -6.57
N GLU A 410 -6.60 8.47 -5.72
CA GLU A 410 -6.90 9.90 -5.74
C GLU A 410 -6.45 10.54 -7.06
N ALA A 411 -5.24 10.26 -7.52
CA ALA A 411 -4.71 10.75 -8.79
C ALA A 411 -5.53 10.25 -10.00
N LEU A 412 -5.89 8.95 -10.02
CA LEU A 412 -6.75 8.38 -11.07
C LEU A 412 -8.16 8.98 -11.07
N ARG A 413 -8.74 9.27 -9.89
CA ARG A 413 -10.03 9.95 -9.77
C ARG A 413 -9.95 11.38 -10.27
N HIS A 414 -8.94 12.14 -9.88
CA HIS A 414 -8.73 13.50 -10.37
C HIS A 414 -8.60 13.53 -11.89
N ALA A 415 -7.88 12.59 -12.49
CA ALA A 415 -7.81 12.46 -13.93
C ALA A 415 -9.18 12.15 -14.54
N SER A 416 -9.97 11.26 -13.92
CA SER A 416 -11.33 10.93 -14.36
C SER A 416 -12.27 12.13 -14.32
N ASP A 417 -12.25 12.89 -13.21
CA ASP A 417 -13.09 14.07 -13.02
C ASP A 417 -12.74 15.16 -14.06
N SER A 418 -11.44 15.36 -14.33
CA SER A 418 -10.99 16.30 -15.36
C SER A 418 -11.48 15.87 -16.76
N LEU A 419 -11.41 14.59 -17.11
CA LEU A 419 -11.90 14.09 -18.41
C LEU A 419 -13.42 14.20 -18.53
N GLU A 420 -14.17 13.96 -17.45
CA GLU A 420 -15.64 14.16 -17.44
C GLU A 420 -15.99 15.64 -17.63
N HIS A 421 -15.29 16.55 -16.93
CA HIS A 421 -15.47 17.98 -17.06
C HIS A 421 -15.16 18.44 -18.49
N GLY A 422 -14.00 18.04 -19.03
CA GLY A 422 -13.62 18.38 -20.41
C GLY A 422 -14.61 17.86 -21.45
N ARG A 423 -15.14 16.65 -21.24
CA ARG A 423 -16.21 16.11 -22.10
C ARG A 423 -17.47 16.98 -22.07
N ALA A 424 -17.89 17.40 -20.88
CA ALA A 424 -19.06 18.28 -20.73
C ALA A 424 -18.82 19.64 -21.40
N GLN A 425 -17.64 20.24 -21.26
CA GLN A 425 -17.28 21.49 -21.91
C GLN A 425 -17.32 21.37 -23.45
N LEU A 426 -16.79 20.29 -24.00
CA LEU A 426 -16.81 20.04 -25.43
C LEU A 426 -18.25 19.86 -25.96
N THR A 427 -19.05 19.03 -25.27
CA THR A 427 -20.41 18.67 -25.75
C THR A 427 -21.43 19.78 -25.56
N LEU A 428 -21.33 20.59 -24.49
CA LEU A 428 -22.31 21.63 -24.17
C LEU A 428 -21.96 22.98 -24.78
N ALA A 429 -20.68 23.34 -24.84
CA ALA A 429 -20.19 24.64 -25.19
C ALA A 429 -19.29 24.66 -26.44
N GLY A 430 -18.90 23.51 -26.99
CA GLY A 430 -17.91 23.44 -28.08
C GLY A 430 -16.57 24.03 -27.72
N ALA A 431 -16.24 24.09 -26.39
CA ALA A 431 -15.11 24.81 -25.86
C ALA A 431 -13.84 23.95 -25.89
N GLY A 432 -13.15 23.88 -27.02
CA GLY A 432 -11.92 23.12 -27.20
C GLY A 432 -10.79 23.56 -26.28
N GLU A 433 -10.64 24.86 -26.02
CA GLU A 433 -9.63 25.42 -25.14
C GLU A 433 -9.78 24.92 -23.68
N LEU A 434 -11.02 24.84 -23.19
CA LEU A 434 -11.31 24.31 -21.86
C LEU A 434 -11.03 22.80 -21.80
N LEU A 435 -11.37 22.06 -22.85
CA LEU A 435 -10.99 20.66 -22.96
C LEU A 435 -9.47 20.49 -22.91
N ALA A 436 -8.68 21.29 -23.62
CA ALA A 436 -7.22 21.21 -23.61
C ALA A 436 -6.64 21.40 -22.19
N GLU A 437 -7.19 22.35 -21.42
CA GLU A 437 -6.79 22.56 -20.02
C GLU A 437 -7.18 21.37 -19.12
N ASP A 438 -8.39 20.81 -19.27
CA ASP A 438 -8.80 19.62 -18.51
C ASP A 438 -7.93 18.39 -18.85
N LEU A 439 -7.56 18.20 -20.13
CA LEU A 439 -6.62 17.15 -20.54
C LEU A 439 -5.23 17.35 -19.92
N ARG A 440 -4.75 18.58 -19.80
CA ARG A 440 -3.48 18.92 -19.14
C ARG A 440 -3.52 18.57 -17.66
N GLN A 441 -4.63 18.88 -16.97
CA GLN A 441 -4.82 18.55 -15.56
C GLN A 441 -4.87 17.03 -15.35
N ALA A 442 -5.59 16.30 -16.19
CA ALA A 442 -5.62 14.84 -16.15
C ALA A 442 -4.23 14.23 -16.35
N GLN A 443 -3.44 14.74 -17.30
CA GLN A 443 -2.05 14.31 -17.54
C GLN A 443 -1.17 14.57 -16.32
N GLN A 444 -1.31 15.73 -15.68
CA GLN A 444 -0.55 16.06 -14.48
C GLN A 444 -0.87 15.09 -13.33
N ALA A 445 -2.16 14.82 -13.11
CA ALA A 445 -2.60 13.89 -12.07
C ALA A 445 -2.03 12.47 -12.30
N LEU A 446 -2.05 11.96 -13.54
CA LEU A 446 -1.45 10.66 -13.87
C LEU A 446 0.06 10.66 -13.65
N GLY A 447 0.75 11.76 -13.98
CA GLY A 447 2.21 11.89 -13.79
C GLY A 447 2.64 11.90 -12.33
N GLU A 448 1.76 12.25 -11.38
CA GLU A 448 2.03 12.14 -9.94
C GLU A 448 2.18 10.69 -9.47
N ILE A 449 1.55 9.72 -10.16
CA ILE A 449 1.62 8.29 -9.80
C ILE A 449 3.03 7.76 -9.96
N THR A 450 3.67 8.01 -11.11
CA THR A 450 5.01 7.53 -11.44
C THR A 450 6.12 8.50 -10.98
N GLY A 451 5.74 9.70 -10.54
CA GLY A 451 6.68 10.72 -10.06
C GLY A 451 7.24 11.62 -11.16
N ALA A 452 6.65 11.62 -12.37
CA ALA A 452 7.02 12.54 -13.44
C ALA A 452 6.78 14.01 -13.02
N PHE A 453 5.72 14.23 -12.23
CA PHE A 453 5.38 15.52 -11.61
C PHE A 453 5.20 15.32 -10.09
N SER A 454 6.26 15.45 -9.33
CA SER A 454 6.20 15.32 -7.85
C SER A 454 6.89 16.47 -7.17
N SER A 455 6.32 16.94 -6.07
CA SER A 455 6.98 17.91 -5.19
C SER A 455 7.95 17.22 -4.24
N ASP A 456 8.99 17.94 -3.78
CA ASP A 456 9.95 17.41 -2.80
C ASP A 456 9.27 17.02 -1.47
N ASP A 457 8.21 17.76 -1.07
CA ASP A 457 7.40 17.42 0.12
C ASP A 457 6.69 16.07 -0.02
N LEU A 458 6.15 15.74 -1.19
CA LEU A 458 5.51 14.46 -1.46
C LEU A 458 6.53 13.32 -1.40
N LEU A 459 7.69 13.48 -2.03
CA LEU A 459 8.78 12.52 -1.98
C LEU A 459 9.25 12.29 -0.54
N GLY A 460 9.45 13.38 0.22
CA GLY A 460 9.83 13.31 1.62
C GLY A 460 8.84 12.49 2.47
N ARG A 461 7.53 12.70 2.28
CA ARG A 461 6.49 11.93 3.00
C ARG A 461 6.47 10.46 2.63
N ILE A 462 6.57 10.14 1.35
CA ILE A 462 6.56 8.75 0.87
C ILE A 462 7.75 7.99 1.46
N PHE A 463 8.97 8.50 1.29
CA PHE A 463 10.17 7.80 1.72
C PHE A 463 10.36 7.79 3.23
N SER A 464 9.88 8.79 3.97
CA SER A 464 9.92 8.78 5.44
C SER A 464 9.09 7.66 6.08
N SER A 465 8.11 7.11 5.37
CA SER A 465 7.31 5.97 5.84
C SER A 465 8.02 4.62 5.67
N PHE A 466 9.15 4.57 4.96
CA PHE A 466 9.88 3.33 4.70
C PHE A 466 10.77 2.97 5.89
N CYS A 467 11.16 1.69 5.99
CA CYS A 467 12.15 1.26 6.97
C CYS A 467 13.56 1.78 6.64
N ILE A 468 14.38 2.00 7.68
CA ILE A 468 15.80 2.33 7.51
C ILE A 468 16.50 1.13 6.85
N GLY A 469 17.37 1.40 5.86
CA GLY A 469 18.10 0.35 5.14
C GLY A 469 17.46 -0.09 3.82
N LYS A 470 16.35 0.56 3.46
CA LYS A 470 15.61 0.32 2.20
C LYS A 470 15.58 1.55 1.31
#